data_2966b7df429457673725438cf8692124
#
_entry.id   2966b7df429457673725438cf8692124
#
_cell.length_a   1.000
_cell.length_b   1.000
_cell.length_c   1.000
_cell.angle_alpha   90.00
_cell.angle_beta   90.00
_cell.angle_gamma   90.00
#
_symmetry.space_group_name_H-M   'P 1'
#
loop_
_entity.id
_entity.type
_entity.pdbx_description
1 polymer ?
#
loop_
_entity_poly.entity_id
_entity_poly.type
_entity_poly.pdbx_seq_one_letter_code
_entity_poly.pdbx_strand_id
1 'polypeptide(L)'
;MRVFKRWGFAGLVLVLAAGWSYREVAFALERTRQVTSGTINRDQVQMATATDQGEPVGKNGVYLSGDTPASVKFVTGRFVLSPGKTPHAPHTHPEEEVMVIESGHGEIVCDGKTTQVGPGSVMYTTPNAPHGITNTGSEPIVFYYIKWESRK
;
A
#
# COMPACT_ATOMS: atom_id res chain seq x y z
N MET A 1 45.27 31.15 -19.63
CA MET A 1 44.84 30.23 -18.56
C MET A 1 43.32 30.03 -18.70
N ARG A 2 42.88 28.99 -19.42
CA ARG A 2 41.46 28.69 -19.67
C ARG A 2 41.02 27.55 -18.77
N VAL A 3 40.06 27.86 -17.86
CA VAL A 3 39.48 26.90 -16.96
C VAL A 3 38.35 26.15 -17.70
N PHE A 4 38.55 24.85 -17.97
CA PHE A 4 37.51 23.97 -18.51
C PHE A 4 36.57 23.55 -17.39
N LYS A 5 35.31 24.03 -17.42
CA LYS A 5 34.21 23.50 -16.61
C LYS A 5 33.80 22.13 -17.19
N ARG A 6 34.08 21.07 -16.44
CA ARG A 6 33.56 19.72 -16.75
C ARG A 6 32.10 19.66 -16.36
N TRP A 7 31.22 19.62 -17.36
CA TRP A 7 29.82 19.24 -17.19
C TRP A 7 29.75 17.73 -17.09
N GLY A 8 29.37 17.21 -15.92
CA GLY A 8 29.04 15.79 -15.76
C GLY A 8 27.68 15.53 -16.40
N PHE A 9 27.68 14.91 -17.56
CA PHE A 9 26.49 14.28 -18.13
C PHE A 9 26.20 13.01 -17.31
N ALA A 10 25.18 13.07 -16.45
CA ALA A 10 24.55 11.85 -15.97
C ALA A 10 23.86 11.21 -17.19
N GLY A 11 24.46 10.17 -17.73
CA GLY A 11 23.95 9.43 -18.86
C GLY A 11 22.63 8.75 -18.48
N LEU A 12 21.54 9.24 -19.05
CA LEU A 12 20.29 8.52 -19.12
C LEU A 12 20.52 7.32 -20.05
N VAL A 13 20.74 6.15 -19.48
CA VAL A 13 20.83 4.91 -20.27
C VAL A 13 19.42 4.60 -20.78
N LEU A 14 19.13 5.03 -22.00
CA LEU A 14 17.97 4.60 -22.76
C LEU A 14 18.19 3.13 -23.16
N VAL A 15 17.69 2.20 -22.35
CA VAL A 15 17.52 0.81 -22.78
C VAL A 15 16.27 0.75 -23.65
N LEU A 16 16.43 1.07 -24.93
CA LEU A 16 15.47 0.75 -25.97
C LEU A 16 15.68 -0.72 -26.36
N ALA A 17 15.11 -1.63 -25.60
CA ALA A 17 14.97 -3.01 -25.99
C ALA A 17 13.52 -3.44 -25.78
N ALA A 18 12.83 -3.68 -26.89
CA ALA A 18 11.59 -4.41 -27.03
C ALA A 18 10.38 -3.86 -26.23
N GLY A 19 9.66 -2.87 -26.80
CA GLY A 19 8.20 -2.73 -26.65
C GLY A 19 7.61 -2.50 -25.25
N TRP A 20 8.42 -2.23 -24.24
CA TRP A 20 7.93 -2.01 -22.87
C TRP A 20 7.50 -0.57 -22.70
N SER A 21 6.27 -0.39 -22.25
CA SER A 21 5.74 0.94 -21.93
C SER A 21 6.45 1.51 -20.67
N TYR A 22 6.47 2.83 -20.55
CA TYR A 22 7.00 3.53 -19.36
C TYR A 22 6.39 3.01 -18.04
N ARG A 23 5.15 2.51 -18.09
CA ARG A 23 4.45 1.88 -16.97
C ARG A 23 5.06 0.51 -16.59
N GLU A 24 5.47 -0.29 -17.57
CA GLU A 24 6.07 -1.61 -17.31
C GLU A 24 7.50 -1.48 -16.76
N VAL A 25 8.26 -0.47 -17.22
CA VAL A 25 9.59 -0.18 -16.68
C VAL A 25 9.47 0.35 -15.22
N ALA A 26 8.52 1.25 -14.95
CA ALA A 26 8.26 1.73 -13.60
C ALA A 26 7.80 0.59 -12.66
N PHE A 27 6.91 -0.28 -13.14
CA PHE A 27 6.43 -1.45 -12.41
C PHE A 27 7.54 -2.51 -12.19
N ALA A 28 8.45 -2.69 -13.14
CA ALA A 28 9.61 -3.56 -13.00
C ALA A 28 10.65 -2.99 -12.03
N LEU A 29 10.83 -1.65 -12.00
CA LEU A 29 11.71 -0.97 -11.03
C LEU A 29 11.14 -1.00 -9.61
N GLU A 30 9.82 -0.95 -9.44
CA GLU A 30 9.17 -1.15 -8.13
C GLU A 30 9.33 -2.60 -7.62
N ARG A 31 9.34 -3.60 -8.50
CA ARG A 31 9.55 -5.01 -8.15
C ARG A 31 10.96 -5.34 -7.63
N THR A 32 11.95 -4.48 -7.88
CA THR A 32 13.34 -4.74 -7.49
C THR A 32 13.75 -4.09 -6.18
N ARG A 33 12.85 -3.38 -5.51
CA ARG A 33 13.16 -2.74 -4.23
C ARG A 33 13.05 -3.76 -3.09
N GLN A 34 14.19 -4.31 -2.69
CA GLN A 34 14.25 -5.15 -1.51
C GLN A 34 14.01 -4.31 -0.25
N VAL A 35 13.04 -4.73 0.55
CA VAL A 35 12.81 -4.16 1.89
C VAL A 35 13.94 -4.58 2.81
N THR A 36 14.63 -3.61 3.40
CA THR A 36 15.70 -3.82 4.36
C THR A 36 15.22 -3.56 5.78
N SER A 37 15.92 -4.15 6.77
CA SER A 37 15.64 -3.89 8.18
C SER A 37 15.75 -2.41 8.50
N GLY A 38 14.79 -1.89 9.26
CA GLY A 38 14.76 -0.48 9.65
C GLY A 38 13.50 -0.12 10.40
N THR A 39 13.45 1.12 10.87
CA THR A 39 12.29 1.72 11.52
C THR A 39 11.89 2.96 10.74
N ILE A 40 10.59 3.12 10.49
CA ILE A 40 10.02 4.28 9.84
C ILE A 40 8.99 4.90 10.79
N ASN A 41 9.20 6.13 11.19
CA ASN A 41 8.26 6.88 12.01
C ASN A 41 7.09 7.42 11.19
N ARG A 42 5.95 7.67 11.84
CA ARG A 42 4.74 8.18 11.18
C ARG A 42 4.97 9.50 10.44
N ASP A 43 5.74 10.40 11.00
CA ASP A 43 6.06 11.73 10.45
C ASP A 43 6.95 11.65 9.18
N GLN A 44 7.59 10.52 8.94
CA GLN A 44 8.39 10.25 7.75
C GLN A 44 7.54 9.74 6.57
N VAL A 45 6.26 9.40 6.81
CA VAL A 45 5.38 8.83 5.79
C VAL A 45 4.48 9.90 5.20
N GLN A 46 4.62 10.11 3.90
CA GLN A 46 3.76 11.03 3.18
C GLN A 46 2.39 10.42 2.93
N MET A 47 1.34 11.06 3.47
CA MET A 47 -0.05 10.66 3.26
C MET A 47 -0.59 11.31 1.99
N ALA A 48 -1.00 10.51 1.02
CA ALA A 48 -1.65 10.94 -0.22
C ALA A 48 -3.16 10.74 -0.14
N THR A 49 -3.92 11.56 -0.88
CA THR A 49 -5.37 11.36 -1.02
C THR A 49 -5.62 10.01 -1.73
N ALA A 50 -6.43 9.18 -1.10
CA ALA A 50 -6.94 7.95 -1.69
C ALA A 50 -8.31 8.23 -2.31
N THR A 51 -8.54 7.68 -3.51
CA THR A 51 -9.80 7.83 -4.24
C THR A 51 -10.35 6.47 -4.64
N ASP A 52 -11.68 6.35 -4.63
CA ASP A 52 -12.41 5.25 -5.27
C ASP A 52 -13.33 5.84 -6.35
N GLN A 53 -13.28 5.31 -7.56
CA GLN A 53 -14.02 5.80 -8.73
C GLN A 53 -13.89 7.32 -8.96
N GLY A 54 -12.74 7.92 -8.60
CA GLY A 54 -12.47 9.34 -8.73
C GLY A 54 -12.88 10.20 -7.52
N GLU A 55 -13.63 9.64 -6.57
CA GLU A 55 -14.07 10.34 -5.37
C GLU A 55 -13.10 10.13 -4.19
N PRO A 56 -12.76 11.18 -3.44
CA PRO A 56 -11.94 11.05 -2.25
C PRO A 56 -12.60 10.16 -1.19
N VAL A 57 -11.87 9.15 -0.72
CA VAL A 57 -12.34 8.25 0.34
C VAL A 57 -11.52 8.37 1.62
N GLY A 58 -10.36 9.02 1.55
CA GLY A 58 -9.49 9.18 2.71
C GLY A 58 -8.05 9.52 2.32
N LYS A 59 -7.11 9.11 3.17
CA LYS A 59 -5.68 9.27 2.93
C LYS A 59 -4.95 7.95 3.17
N ASN A 60 -3.99 7.64 2.31
CA ASN A 60 -3.13 6.46 2.40
C ASN A 60 -1.66 6.85 2.45
N GLY A 61 -0.89 6.21 3.32
CA GLY A 61 0.57 6.34 3.38
C GLY A 61 1.22 4.98 3.46
N VAL A 62 2.15 4.72 2.55
CA VAL A 62 2.92 3.46 2.49
C VAL A 62 4.21 3.63 3.28
N TYR A 63 4.45 2.73 4.23
CA TYR A 63 5.68 2.67 5.02
C TYR A 63 6.77 1.88 4.30
N LEU A 64 6.45 0.66 3.89
CA LEU A 64 7.36 -0.24 3.21
C LEU A 64 6.66 -0.87 2.02
N SER A 65 7.38 -1.01 0.91
CA SER A 65 6.90 -1.72 -0.28
C SER A 65 8.07 -2.34 -1.02
N GLY A 66 8.00 -3.61 -1.32
CA GLY A 66 9.04 -4.35 -2.07
C GLY A 66 9.09 -5.82 -1.74
N ASP A 67 10.17 -6.47 -2.12
CA ASP A 67 10.46 -7.87 -1.83
C ASP A 67 11.14 -8.01 -0.46
N THR A 68 10.97 -9.16 0.17
CA THR A 68 11.76 -9.59 1.33
C THR A 68 12.43 -10.94 1.06
N PRO A 69 13.33 -11.41 1.92
CA PRO A 69 13.86 -12.77 1.79
C PRO A 69 12.78 -13.87 1.75
N ALA A 70 11.63 -13.64 2.41
CA ALA A 70 10.55 -14.62 2.54
C ALA A 70 9.34 -14.34 1.63
N SER A 71 9.25 -13.17 1.01
CA SER A 71 8.10 -12.78 0.18
C SER A 71 8.53 -12.19 -1.15
N VAL A 72 7.74 -12.42 -2.19
CA VAL A 72 7.88 -11.77 -3.51
C VAL A 72 7.16 -10.44 -3.58
N LYS A 73 6.35 -10.15 -2.56
CA LYS A 73 5.66 -8.87 -2.38
C LYS A 73 5.43 -8.66 -0.88
N PHE A 74 5.78 -7.49 -0.41
CA PHE A 74 5.51 -7.06 0.96
C PHE A 74 5.14 -5.58 0.94
N VAL A 75 4.01 -5.24 1.52
CA VAL A 75 3.56 -3.85 1.63
C VAL A 75 3.00 -3.63 3.03
N THR A 76 3.38 -2.53 3.66
CA THR A 76 2.71 -2.07 4.88
C THR A 76 2.42 -0.58 4.78
N GLY A 77 1.26 -0.19 5.27
CA GLY A 77 0.81 1.18 5.22
C GLY A 77 -0.21 1.52 6.30
N ARG A 78 -0.59 2.79 6.32
CA ARG A 78 -1.61 3.34 7.19
C ARG A 78 -2.66 4.04 6.36
N PHE A 79 -3.92 3.77 6.65
CA PHE A 79 -5.07 4.39 6.01
C PHE A 79 -5.87 5.21 7.02
N VAL A 80 -6.31 6.39 6.59
CA VAL A 80 -7.28 7.22 7.31
C VAL A 80 -8.52 7.28 6.43
N LEU A 81 -9.54 6.49 6.77
CA LEU A 81 -10.76 6.33 5.98
C LEU A 81 -11.83 7.30 6.48
N SER A 82 -12.34 8.13 5.60
CA SER A 82 -13.37 9.11 5.91
C SER A 82 -14.69 8.47 6.35
N PRO A 83 -15.52 9.15 7.18
CA PRO A 83 -16.83 8.67 7.58
C PRO A 83 -17.72 8.30 6.39
N GLY A 84 -18.45 7.19 6.49
CA GLY A 84 -19.36 6.69 5.46
C GLY A 84 -18.68 6.16 4.18
N LYS A 85 -17.35 6.02 4.17
CA LYS A 85 -16.59 5.59 3.00
C LYS A 85 -16.04 4.18 3.14
N THR A 86 -15.73 3.60 1.99
CA THR A 86 -14.93 2.38 1.83
C THR A 86 -13.76 2.71 0.91
N PRO A 87 -12.56 2.13 1.08
CA PRO A 87 -11.44 2.37 0.16
C PRO A 87 -11.74 1.91 -1.27
N HIS A 88 -12.50 0.84 -1.39
CA HIS A 88 -13.02 0.19 -2.59
C HIS A 88 -14.03 -0.88 -2.19
N ALA A 89 -14.84 -1.37 -3.12
CA ALA A 89 -15.72 -2.51 -2.88
C ALA A 89 -14.93 -3.74 -2.39
N PRO A 90 -15.56 -4.66 -1.63
CA PRO A 90 -14.92 -5.92 -1.26
C PRO A 90 -14.28 -6.60 -2.47
N HIS A 91 -13.04 -7.05 -2.32
CA HIS A 91 -12.20 -7.56 -3.40
C HIS A 91 -11.36 -8.74 -2.94
N THR A 92 -10.65 -9.34 -3.88
CA THR A 92 -9.69 -10.43 -3.64
C THR A 92 -8.32 -10.08 -4.23
N HIS A 93 -7.26 -10.61 -3.65
CA HIS A 93 -5.90 -10.53 -4.18
C HIS A 93 -5.06 -11.74 -3.70
N PRO A 94 -3.93 -12.05 -4.35
CA PRO A 94 -3.12 -13.23 -4.03
C PRO A 94 -2.32 -13.12 -2.73
N GLU A 95 -2.22 -11.92 -2.15
CA GLU A 95 -1.52 -11.69 -0.89
C GLU A 95 -2.37 -12.14 0.30
N GLU A 96 -1.72 -12.57 1.35
CA GLU A 96 -2.27 -12.54 2.70
C GLU A 96 -2.33 -11.09 3.18
N GLU A 97 -3.32 -10.75 4.02
CA GLU A 97 -3.43 -9.41 4.58
C GLU A 97 -3.82 -9.43 6.07
N VAL A 98 -3.17 -8.55 6.83
CA VAL A 98 -3.56 -8.18 8.18
C VAL A 98 -3.96 -6.72 8.18
N MET A 99 -5.12 -6.40 8.79
CA MET A 99 -5.49 -5.03 9.19
C MET A 99 -5.57 -4.93 10.70
N VAL A 100 -5.07 -3.81 11.24
CA VAL A 100 -5.16 -3.49 12.67
C VAL A 100 -5.83 -2.13 12.81
N ILE A 101 -6.96 -2.05 13.51
CA ILE A 101 -7.68 -0.81 13.74
C ILE A 101 -7.01 -0.02 14.87
N GLU A 102 -6.50 1.17 14.55
CA GLU A 102 -5.91 2.12 15.51
C GLU A 102 -7.00 2.92 16.24
N SER A 103 -7.97 3.45 15.46
CA SER A 103 -9.06 4.29 15.99
C SER A 103 -10.26 4.31 15.05
N GLY A 104 -11.39 4.82 15.56
CA GLY A 104 -12.66 4.84 14.83
C GLY A 104 -13.38 3.50 14.89
N HIS A 105 -14.57 3.41 14.25
CA HIS A 105 -15.44 2.24 14.23
C HIS A 105 -15.99 2.00 12.83
N GLY A 106 -16.17 0.74 12.47
CA GLY A 106 -16.70 0.38 11.17
C GLY A 106 -17.07 -1.09 11.08
N GLU A 107 -17.21 -1.56 9.86
CA GLU A 107 -17.48 -2.96 9.54
C GLU A 107 -16.37 -3.51 8.65
N ILE A 108 -15.94 -4.75 8.92
CA ILE A 108 -15.10 -5.53 8.03
C ILE A 108 -15.92 -6.71 7.51
N VAL A 109 -15.94 -6.88 6.21
CA VAL A 109 -16.36 -8.12 5.55
C VAL A 109 -15.11 -8.93 5.29
N CYS A 110 -15.08 -10.18 5.75
CA CYS A 110 -13.98 -11.12 5.52
C CYS A 110 -14.56 -12.50 5.31
N ASP A 111 -14.28 -13.11 4.15
CA ASP A 111 -14.78 -14.43 3.74
C ASP A 111 -16.30 -14.57 3.94
N GLY A 112 -17.07 -13.58 3.47
CA GLY A 112 -18.52 -13.54 3.53
C GLY A 112 -19.12 -13.19 4.90
N LYS A 113 -18.29 -13.04 5.95
CA LYS A 113 -18.75 -12.65 7.29
C LYS A 113 -18.52 -11.17 7.54
N THR A 114 -19.58 -10.45 7.93
CA THR A 114 -19.49 -9.05 8.39
C THR A 114 -19.28 -9.01 9.91
N THR A 115 -18.32 -8.19 10.34
CA THR A 115 -17.99 -8.01 11.77
C THR A 115 -17.86 -6.52 12.07
N GLN A 116 -18.50 -6.06 13.15
CA GLN A 116 -18.28 -4.70 13.69
C GLN A 116 -16.88 -4.63 14.29
N VAL A 117 -16.15 -3.57 13.96
CA VAL A 117 -14.76 -3.38 14.40
C VAL A 117 -14.57 -2.01 15.03
N GLY A 118 -13.57 -1.93 15.92
CA GLY A 118 -13.14 -0.72 16.60
C GLY A 118 -11.67 -0.82 17.03
N PRO A 119 -11.18 0.12 17.83
CA PRO A 119 -9.77 0.15 18.24
C PRO A 119 -9.31 -1.19 18.84
N GLY A 120 -8.16 -1.70 18.35
CA GLY A 120 -7.60 -3.00 18.77
C GLY A 120 -8.14 -4.20 18.00
N SER A 121 -9.16 -4.03 17.12
CA SER A 121 -9.61 -5.12 16.23
C SER A 121 -8.53 -5.49 15.22
N VAL A 122 -8.40 -6.78 14.95
CA VAL A 122 -7.48 -7.32 13.95
C VAL A 122 -8.26 -8.19 12.97
N MET A 123 -8.07 -7.94 11.68
CA MET A 123 -8.48 -8.83 10.59
C MET A 123 -7.26 -9.58 10.07
N TYR A 124 -7.43 -10.85 9.74
CA TYR A 124 -6.52 -11.61 8.89
C TYR A 124 -7.32 -12.23 7.75
N THR A 125 -6.80 -12.15 6.55
CA THR A 125 -7.36 -12.82 5.38
C THR A 125 -6.32 -13.66 4.66
N THR A 126 -6.75 -14.82 4.21
CA THR A 126 -5.95 -15.73 3.38
C THR A 126 -5.92 -15.23 1.93
N PRO A 127 -4.96 -15.72 1.11
CA PRO A 127 -4.93 -15.43 -0.32
C PRO A 127 -6.28 -15.67 -1.00
N ASN A 128 -6.72 -14.72 -1.80
CA ASN A 128 -7.96 -14.75 -2.60
C ASN A 128 -9.28 -14.84 -1.80
N ALA A 129 -9.27 -14.72 -0.48
CA ALA A 129 -10.51 -14.59 0.28
C ALA A 129 -11.08 -13.16 0.09
N PRO A 130 -12.38 -13.01 -0.19
CA PRO A 130 -13.00 -11.71 -0.38
C PRO A 130 -13.03 -10.94 0.94
N HIS A 131 -12.59 -9.68 0.91
CA HIS A 131 -12.56 -8.83 2.09
C HIS A 131 -12.67 -7.34 1.75
N GLY A 132 -13.04 -6.53 2.76
CA GLY A 132 -13.17 -5.08 2.65
C GLY A 132 -13.52 -4.44 3.98
N ILE A 133 -13.34 -3.13 4.07
CA ILE A 133 -13.66 -2.33 5.26
C ILE A 133 -14.55 -1.15 4.87
N THR A 134 -15.53 -0.86 5.72
CA THR A 134 -16.40 0.32 5.59
C THR A 134 -16.39 1.10 6.91
N ASN A 135 -16.18 2.40 6.81
CA ASN A 135 -16.35 3.28 7.95
C ASN A 135 -17.84 3.56 8.16
N THR A 136 -18.44 2.94 9.16
CA THR A 136 -19.87 3.15 9.53
C THR A 136 -20.03 4.14 10.67
N GLY A 137 -18.92 4.69 11.19
CA GLY A 137 -18.91 5.71 12.24
C GLY A 137 -19.02 7.13 11.69
N SER A 138 -19.08 8.09 12.61
CA SER A 138 -19.10 9.54 12.33
C SER A 138 -17.70 10.17 12.31
N GLU A 139 -16.70 9.45 12.80
CA GLU A 139 -15.30 9.87 12.85
C GLU A 139 -14.45 9.05 11.87
N PRO A 140 -13.28 9.54 11.43
CA PRO A 140 -12.40 8.74 10.60
C PRO A 140 -11.99 7.44 11.28
N ILE A 141 -12.02 6.33 10.53
CA ILE A 141 -11.40 5.10 10.97
C ILE A 141 -9.96 5.07 10.51
N VAL A 142 -9.04 4.77 11.43
CA VAL A 142 -7.62 4.67 11.14
C VAL A 142 -7.18 3.24 11.33
N PHE A 143 -6.51 2.70 10.34
CA PHE A 143 -5.99 1.35 10.40
C PHE A 143 -4.62 1.21 9.73
N TYR A 144 -3.83 0.26 10.21
CA TYR A 144 -2.64 -0.23 9.52
C TYR A 144 -3.00 -1.48 8.75
N TYR A 145 -2.36 -1.64 7.59
CA TYR A 145 -2.44 -2.87 6.80
C TYR A 145 -1.04 -3.40 6.51
N ILE A 146 -0.94 -4.72 6.45
CA ILE A 146 0.27 -5.47 6.11
C ILE A 146 -0.15 -6.54 5.13
N LYS A 147 0.43 -6.51 3.92
CA LYS A 147 0.15 -7.49 2.87
C LYS A 147 1.43 -8.14 2.42
N TRP A 148 1.38 -9.44 2.17
CA TRP A 148 2.52 -10.15 1.62
C TRP A 148 2.11 -11.34 0.76
N GLU A 149 2.94 -11.64 -0.23
CA GLU A 149 2.87 -12.87 -1.01
C GLU A 149 4.12 -13.69 -0.73
N SER A 150 3.94 -14.87 -0.15
CA SER A 150 5.05 -15.75 0.24
C SER A 150 5.85 -16.22 -0.97
N ARG A 151 7.17 -16.29 -0.81
CA ARG A 151 8.07 -16.89 -1.80
C ARG A 151 7.90 -18.41 -1.75
N LYS A 152 7.68 -19.02 -2.91
CA LYS A 152 7.60 -20.50 -3.05
C LYS A 152 8.99 -21.10 -3.15
#